data_c2ad936087f3f4be9b33dc6fcf00291a
#
_entry.id   c2ad936087f3f4be9b33dc6fcf00291a
#
_cell.length_a   1.000
_cell.length_b   1.000
_cell.length_c   1.000
_cell.angle_alpha   90.00
_cell.angle_beta   90.00
_cell.angle_gamma   90.00
#
_symmetry.space_group_name_H-M   'P 1'
#
loop_
_entity.id
_entity.type
_entity.pdbx_description
1 polymer ?
#
loop_
_entity_poly.entity_id
_entity_poly.type
_entity_poly.pdbx_seq_one_letter_code
_entity_poly.pdbx_strand_id
1 'polypeptide(L)'
;YISITKSTNRLIVFIDDDGPGIPKDEYQNVFKPFYRLDKSRSLNQSGVGLGMSISEDIIKSHGGNILLSTSKHGGLQVKISLPF
;
A
#
# COMPACT_ATOMS: atom_id res chain seq x y z
N TYR A 1 -0.62 3.29 -12.44
CA TYR A 1 0.49 2.58 -13.12
C TYR A 1 0.83 1.34 -12.33
N ILE A 2 0.82 0.20 -12.99
CA ILE A 2 1.13 -1.08 -12.36
C ILE A 2 2.24 -1.73 -13.16
N SER A 3 3.29 -2.17 -12.47
CA SER A 3 4.36 -2.93 -13.09
C SER A 3 4.72 -4.13 -12.22
N ILE A 4 5.24 -5.17 -12.86
CA ILE A 4 5.59 -6.41 -12.17
C ILE A 4 7.00 -6.79 -12.61
N THR A 5 7.85 -7.08 -11.62
CA THR A 5 9.21 -7.57 -11.86
C THR A 5 9.35 -8.91 -11.18
N LYS A 6 9.96 -9.84 -11.88
CA LYS A 6 10.16 -11.20 -11.38
C LYS A 6 11.65 -11.49 -11.25
N SER A 7 12.07 -11.95 -10.09
CA SER A 7 13.41 -12.45 -9.88
C SER A 7 13.36 -13.97 -9.72
N THR A 8 14.48 -14.59 -9.35
CA THR A 8 14.56 -16.04 -9.27
C THR A 8 13.53 -16.65 -8.34
N ASN A 9 13.27 -16.01 -7.21
CA ASN A 9 12.40 -16.57 -6.20
C ASN A 9 11.43 -15.54 -5.60
N ARG A 10 11.30 -14.37 -6.24
CA ARG A 10 10.39 -13.34 -5.73
C ARG A 10 9.65 -12.65 -6.87
N LEU A 11 8.42 -12.29 -6.58
CA LEU A 11 7.60 -11.47 -7.45
C LEU A 11 7.45 -10.11 -6.79
N ILE A 12 7.75 -9.05 -7.52
CA ILE A 12 7.65 -7.69 -6.98
C ILE A 12 6.66 -6.91 -7.83
N VAL A 13 5.63 -6.39 -7.17
CA VAL A 13 4.58 -5.62 -7.81
C VAL A 13 4.70 -4.18 -7.34
N PHE A 14 4.74 -3.25 -8.28
CA PHE A 14 4.71 -1.82 -7.99
C PHE A 14 3.36 -1.26 -8.45
N ILE A 15 2.71 -0.54 -7.56
CA ILE A 15 1.48 0.17 -7.88
C ILE A 15 1.76 1.64 -7.58
N ASP A 16 1.78 2.46 -8.63
CA ASP A 16 2.06 3.88 -8.52
C ASP A 16 0.82 4.68 -8.88
N ASP A 17 0.52 5.73 -8.13
CA ASP A 17 -0.52 6.65 -8.53
C ASP A 17 0.07 8.05 -8.73
N ASP A 18 -0.71 8.95 -9.32
CA ASP A 18 -0.32 10.33 -9.57
C ASP A 18 -1.15 11.32 -8.76
N GLY A 19 -1.81 10.83 -7.71
CA GLY A 19 -2.59 11.67 -6.81
C GLY A 19 -1.73 12.43 -5.83
N PRO A 20 -2.34 12.91 -4.74
CA PRO A 20 -1.61 13.71 -3.75
C PRO A 20 -0.65 12.91 -2.88
N GLY A 21 -0.75 11.59 -2.89
CA GLY A 21 0.11 10.76 -2.07
C GLY A 21 -0.26 10.78 -0.60
N ILE A 22 0.66 10.30 0.21
CA ILE A 22 0.49 10.20 1.67
C ILE A 22 1.75 10.79 2.30
N PRO A 23 1.63 11.60 3.37
CA PRO A 23 2.82 12.06 4.09
C PRO A 23 3.65 10.89 4.59
N LYS A 24 4.98 11.01 4.52
CA LYS A 24 5.87 9.91 4.89
C LYS A 24 5.68 9.45 6.33
N ASP A 25 5.40 10.37 7.24
CA ASP A 25 5.20 10.02 8.65
C ASP A 25 3.88 9.30 8.89
N GLU A 26 3.04 9.18 7.88
CA GLU A 26 1.78 8.42 7.97
C GLU A 26 1.89 7.02 7.38
N TYR A 27 3.02 6.65 6.77
CA TYR A 27 3.14 5.37 6.10
C TYR A 27 2.87 4.18 7.02
N GLN A 28 3.35 4.21 8.25
CA GLN A 28 3.09 3.13 9.19
C GLN A 28 1.65 3.13 9.68
N ASN A 29 1.07 4.32 9.80
CA ASN A 29 -0.26 4.46 10.37
C ASN A 29 -1.36 3.92 9.46
N VAL A 30 -1.17 4.01 8.14
CA VAL A 30 -2.22 3.56 7.22
C VAL A 30 -2.45 2.05 7.27
N PHE A 31 -1.53 1.29 7.86
CA PHE A 31 -1.72 -0.15 8.06
C PHE A 31 -2.49 -0.47 9.33
N LYS A 32 -2.77 0.51 10.17
CA LYS A 32 -3.55 0.27 11.39
C LYS A 32 -5.02 0.12 11.05
N PRO A 33 -5.71 -0.85 11.64
CA PRO A 33 -7.15 -0.98 11.40
C PRO A 33 -7.89 0.30 11.77
N PHE A 34 -8.86 0.68 10.94
CA PHE A 34 -9.71 1.86 11.14
C PHE A 34 -8.99 3.20 11.06
N TYR A 35 -7.69 3.22 10.74
CA TYR A 35 -6.97 4.47 10.58
C TYR A 35 -7.41 5.19 9.31
N ARG A 36 -7.54 6.50 9.39
CA ARG A 36 -7.90 7.35 8.25
C ARG A 36 -7.03 8.59 8.26
N LEU A 37 -6.54 8.96 7.08
CA LEU A 37 -5.74 10.17 6.92
C LEU A 37 -6.57 11.44 7.01
N ASP A 38 -7.80 11.39 6.50
CA ASP A 38 -8.66 12.56 6.42
C ASP A 38 -10.08 12.13 6.79
N LYS A 39 -10.53 12.57 7.96
CA LYS A 39 -11.85 12.19 8.47
C LYS A 39 -12.98 12.71 7.61
N SER A 40 -12.80 13.86 6.96
CA SER A 40 -13.85 14.42 6.14
C SER A 40 -14.14 13.57 4.90
N ARG A 41 -13.20 12.75 4.50
CA ARG A 41 -13.35 11.87 3.34
C ARG A 41 -13.90 10.50 3.70
N SER A 42 -14.03 10.23 4.97
CA SER A 42 -14.36 8.88 5.42
C SER A 42 -15.73 8.41 4.98
N LEU A 43 -16.67 9.32 4.83
CA LEU A 43 -18.03 8.95 4.44
C LEU A 43 -18.08 8.34 3.04
N ASN A 44 -17.12 8.66 2.20
CA ASN A 44 -17.06 8.18 0.83
C ASN A 44 -16.06 7.04 0.66
N GLN A 45 -15.45 6.59 1.74
CA GLN A 45 -14.46 5.53 1.68
C GLN A 45 -15.10 4.20 2.05
N SER A 46 -14.78 3.19 1.30
CA SER A 46 -15.20 1.84 1.63
C SER A 46 -14.29 1.25 2.71
N GLY A 47 -14.80 0.26 3.41
CA GLY A 47 -14.00 -0.54 4.31
C GLY A 47 -13.61 0.12 5.62
N VAL A 48 -14.10 1.29 5.90
CA VAL A 48 -13.89 2.01 7.17
C VAL A 48 -12.44 1.95 7.67
N GLY A 49 -11.46 2.04 6.75
CA GLY A 49 -10.06 2.04 7.12
C GLY A 49 -9.46 0.66 7.34
N LEU A 50 -10.08 -0.39 6.82
CA LEU A 50 -9.55 -1.74 6.97
C LEU A 50 -8.74 -2.22 5.78
N GLY A 51 -8.83 -1.55 4.62
CA GLY A 51 -8.24 -2.05 3.39
C GLY A 51 -6.76 -2.32 3.48
N MET A 52 -5.97 -1.36 3.96
CA MET A 52 -4.52 -1.53 4.02
C MET A 52 -4.11 -2.55 5.08
N SER A 53 -4.79 -2.59 6.23
CA SER A 53 -4.44 -3.56 7.25
C SER A 53 -4.71 -4.99 6.80
N ILE A 54 -5.82 -5.21 6.10
CA ILE A 54 -6.16 -6.52 5.55
C ILE A 54 -5.14 -6.91 4.48
N SER A 55 -4.79 -5.97 3.60
CA SER A 55 -3.80 -6.23 2.56
C SER A 55 -2.46 -6.62 3.16
N GLU A 56 -2.00 -5.92 4.18
CA GLU A 56 -0.74 -6.24 4.83
C GLU A 56 -0.79 -7.64 5.46
N ASP A 57 -1.89 -7.97 6.13
CA ASP A 57 -2.03 -9.28 6.76
C ASP A 57 -1.98 -10.40 5.72
N ILE A 58 -2.66 -10.23 4.60
CA ILE A 58 -2.67 -11.23 3.53
C ILE A 58 -1.27 -11.40 2.94
N ILE A 59 -0.59 -10.30 2.64
CA ILE A 59 0.74 -10.33 2.07
C ILE A 59 1.71 -11.03 3.03
N LYS A 60 1.67 -10.68 4.31
CA LYS A 60 2.56 -11.27 5.30
C LYS A 60 2.27 -12.74 5.52
N SER A 61 1.01 -13.16 5.44
CA SER A 61 0.67 -14.57 5.59
C SER A 61 1.21 -15.43 4.46
N HIS A 62 1.55 -14.81 3.32
CA HIS A 62 2.17 -15.50 2.20
C HIS A 62 3.69 -15.35 2.19
N GLY A 63 4.27 -14.84 3.26
CA GLY A 63 5.71 -14.68 3.36
C GLY A 63 6.27 -13.45 2.68
N GLY A 64 5.40 -12.52 2.29
CA GLY A 64 5.80 -11.30 1.62
C GLY A 64 5.81 -10.09 2.51
N ASN A 65 6.02 -8.94 1.90
CA ASN A 65 5.90 -7.67 2.61
C ASN A 65 5.35 -6.59 1.69
N ILE A 66 4.94 -5.48 2.29
CA ILE A 66 4.37 -4.36 1.58
C ILE A 66 5.04 -3.08 2.11
N LEU A 67 5.50 -2.23 1.20
CA LEU A 67 6.21 -1.01 1.53
C LEU A 67 5.58 0.16 0.78
N LEU A 68 5.55 1.31 1.42
CA LEU A 68 5.05 2.54 0.83
C LEU A 68 6.20 3.51 0.59
N SER A 69 6.13 4.26 -0.49
CA SER A 69 7.09 5.30 -0.77
C SER A 69 6.45 6.33 -1.69
N THR A 70 7.19 7.38 -2.02
CA THR A 70 6.73 8.40 -2.95
C THR A 70 6.90 7.89 -4.38
N SER A 71 5.83 7.98 -5.16
CA SER A 71 5.88 7.60 -6.56
C SER A 71 6.61 8.65 -7.39
N LYS A 72 7.31 8.20 -8.43
CA LYS A 72 7.89 9.12 -9.41
C LYS A 72 6.84 9.90 -10.17
N HIS A 73 5.58 9.47 -10.10
CA HIS A 73 4.44 10.15 -10.72
C HIS A 73 3.81 11.19 -9.80
N GLY A 74 4.37 11.41 -8.62
CA GLY A 74 3.91 12.43 -7.69
C GLY A 74 3.03 11.95 -6.56
N GLY A 75 2.50 10.75 -6.66
CA GLY A 75 1.63 10.19 -5.64
C GLY A 75 2.31 9.14 -4.79
N LEU A 76 1.58 8.09 -4.48
CA LEU A 76 2.05 7.01 -3.62
C LEU A 76 2.54 5.84 -4.46
N GLN A 77 3.63 5.23 -4.05
CA GLN A 77 4.05 3.94 -4.59
C GLN A 77 3.85 2.86 -3.54
N VAL A 78 3.16 1.80 -3.91
CA VAL A 78 3.01 0.60 -3.10
C VAL A 78 3.87 -0.50 -3.73
N LYS A 79 4.80 -1.03 -2.97
CA LYS A 79 5.65 -2.13 -3.42
C LYS A 79 5.29 -3.39 -2.65
N ILE A 80 4.87 -4.42 -3.36
CA ILE A 80 4.52 -5.71 -2.79
C ILE A 80 5.55 -6.73 -3.23
N SER A 81 6.14 -7.42 -2.28
CA SER A 81 7.14 -8.45 -2.55
C SER A 81 6.61 -9.79 -2.04
N LEU A 82 6.54 -10.77 -2.93
CA LEU A 82 6.04 -12.10 -2.59
C LEU A 82 7.06 -13.15 -3.01
N PRO A 83 7.31 -14.16 -2.17
CA PRO A 83 8.15 -15.29 -2.56
C PRO A 83 7.36 -16.26 -3.44
N PHE A 84 8.09 -17.01 -4.26
CA PHE A 84 7.48 -18.13 -4.99
C PHE A 84 8.50 -19.22 -5.30
#